data_907d7e629d0665d1d39b5302f35185eb
#
_entry.id   907d7e629d0665d1d39b5302f35185eb
#
_cell.length_a   1.000
_cell.length_b   1.000
_cell.length_c   1.000
_cell.angle_alpha   90.00
_cell.angle_beta   90.00
_cell.angle_gamma   90.00
#
_symmetry.space_group_name_H-M   'P 1'
#
loop_
_entity.id
_entity.type
_entity.pdbx_description
1 polymer ?
#
loop_
_entity_poly.entity_id
_entity_poly.type
_entity_poly.pdbx_seq_one_letter_code
_entity_poly.pdbx_strand_id
1 'polypeptide(L)'
;MLRPRKRYTVYDLQQLKGQRVLSHIHVKSPEEAAAAAEAGVDLMSCSFDSPASQARLPALVAAAPHSFLSAATPHGMASPEEAIRVAFRALEAGASSVYCSASPFIIEAMAREGIPVVGHLGLVPRHVTWTGYRAIGRTVEEALQLHRRLKELENAGAWAAELEVVPHQLARFLSSQTKLILMSLGSGSGCDTQFLFSDDILGDYEERLPRHAKAYRNFAAEHRRLQEERVAAFREYIADVSEGRFPERSHLVEMDLVRLEKAVSILQPDPAARQQPG
;
A
#
# COMPACT_ATOMS: atom_id res chain seq x y z
N MET A 1 -25.80 6.10 13.58
CA MET A 1 -25.03 4.93 13.14
C MET A 1 -25.10 4.87 11.62
N LEU A 2 -23.97 5.06 10.91
CA LEU A 2 -23.88 4.81 9.49
C LEU A 2 -24.07 3.30 9.26
N ARG A 3 -24.98 2.94 8.34
CA ARG A 3 -25.14 1.54 7.93
C ARG A 3 -23.79 1.05 7.40
N PRO A 4 -23.34 -0.18 7.75
CA PRO A 4 -22.12 -0.74 7.16
C PRO A 4 -22.26 -0.71 5.64
N ARG A 5 -21.32 -0.05 4.93
CA ARG A 5 -21.31 -0.04 3.48
C ARG A 5 -21.15 -1.49 3.00
N LYS A 6 -22.02 -1.93 2.08
CA LYS A 6 -21.82 -3.17 1.37
C LYS A 6 -20.55 -3.04 0.52
N ARG A 7 -19.67 -4.04 0.54
CA ARG A 7 -18.50 -4.11 -0.34
C ARG A 7 -18.96 -4.02 -1.79
N TYR A 8 -18.40 -3.10 -2.56
CA TYR A 8 -18.67 -3.00 -3.99
C TYR A 8 -18.24 -4.27 -4.71
N THR A 9 -18.97 -4.61 -5.76
CA THR A 9 -18.54 -5.56 -6.79
C THR A 9 -18.10 -4.77 -8.04
N VAL A 10 -17.44 -5.43 -8.99
CA VAL A 10 -17.15 -4.82 -10.31
C VAL A 10 -18.42 -4.32 -10.97
N TYR A 11 -19.51 -5.10 -10.89
CA TYR A 11 -20.81 -4.69 -11.41
C TYR A 11 -21.29 -3.37 -10.79
N ASP A 12 -21.26 -3.25 -9.46
CA ASP A 12 -21.67 -2.02 -8.78
C ASP A 12 -20.87 -0.81 -9.24
N LEU A 13 -19.54 -0.98 -9.40
CA LEU A 13 -18.65 0.09 -9.86
C LEU A 13 -18.93 0.50 -11.31
N GLN A 14 -19.19 -0.45 -12.19
CA GLN A 14 -19.55 -0.17 -13.58
C GLN A 14 -20.86 0.60 -13.70
N GLN A 15 -21.84 0.36 -12.80
CA GLN A 15 -23.08 1.13 -12.77
C GLN A 15 -22.84 2.60 -12.34
N LEU A 16 -21.76 2.90 -11.65
CA LEU A 16 -21.43 4.26 -11.23
C LEU A 16 -20.69 5.08 -12.29
N LYS A 17 -20.28 4.46 -13.40
CA LYS A 17 -19.62 5.15 -14.52
C LYS A 17 -20.47 6.29 -15.04
N GLY A 18 -19.86 7.49 -15.11
CA GLY A 18 -20.55 8.71 -15.57
C GLY A 18 -21.58 9.29 -14.59
N GLN A 19 -21.88 8.64 -13.46
CA GLN A 19 -22.77 9.17 -12.43
C GLN A 19 -22.05 10.04 -11.40
N ARG A 20 -20.88 9.62 -10.97
CA ARG A 20 -19.99 10.37 -10.06
C ARG A 20 -18.55 9.92 -10.20
N VAL A 21 -17.64 10.79 -9.83
CA VAL A 21 -16.22 10.45 -9.71
C VAL A 21 -15.97 9.72 -8.39
N LEU A 22 -15.22 8.61 -8.44
CA LEU A 22 -14.90 7.77 -7.30
C LEU A 22 -13.53 8.16 -6.73
N SER A 23 -13.38 8.07 -5.42
CA SER A 23 -12.08 8.19 -4.75
C SER A 23 -11.36 6.84 -4.77
N HIS A 24 -10.06 6.86 -5.13
CA HIS A 24 -9.21 5.66 -5.16
C HIS A 24 -7.87 5.95 -4.49
N ILE A 25 -7.46 5.11 -3.54
CA ILE A 25 -6.21 5.27 -2.79
C ILE A 25 -5.41 3.97 -2.81
N HIS A 26 -4.12 4.07 -3.11
CA HIS A 26 -3.17 2.99 -2.87
C HIS A 26 -2.71 3.02 -1.41
N VAL A 27 -3.00 1.97 -0.66
CA VAL A 27 -2.67 1.83 0.76
C VAL A 27 -1.52 0.85 0.97
N LYS A 28 -0.68 1.12 1.97
CA LYS A 28 0.54 0.35 2.25
C LYS A 28 0.47 -0.45 3.54
N SER A 29 -0.42 -0.05 4.46
CA SER A 29 -0.53 -0.67 5.78
C SER A 29 -1.99 -0.94 6.17
N PRO A 30 -2.24 -1.88 7.09
CA PRO A 30 -3.58 -2.11 7.65
C PRO A 30 -4.19 -0.85 8.29
N GLU A 31 -3.37 -0.01 8.92
CA GLU A 31 -3.80 1.24 9.55
C GLU A 31 -4.31 2.24 8.50
N GLU A 32 -3.61 2.36 7.37
CA GLU A 32 -4.04 3.18 6.25
C GLU A 32 -5.32 2.64 5.61
N ALA A 33 -5.43 1.31 5.45
CA ALA A 33 -6.64 0.67 4.92
C ALA A 33 -7.85 0.91 5.83
N ALA A 34 -7.68 0.78 7.15
CA ALA A 34 -8.72 1.07 8.14
C ALA A 34 -9.16 2.54 8.08
N ALA A 35 -8.19 3.47 8.07
CA ALA A 35 -8.46 4.91 8.00
C ALA A 35 -9.16 5.31 6.69
N ALA A 36 -8.74 4.74 5.55
CA ALA A 36 -9.38 4.97 4.25
C ALA A 36 -10.82 4.42 4.23
N ALA A 37 -11.05 3.25 4.83
CA ALA A 37 -12.40 2.67 4.94
C ALA A 37 -13.31 3.52 5.84
N GLU A 38 -12.82 3.98 6.98
CA GLU A 38 -13.54 4.87 7.91
C GLU A 38 -13.87 6.22 7.25
N ALA A 39 -12.91 6.79 6.52
CA ALA A 39 -13.11 8.02 5.74
C ALA A 39 -14.08 7.86 4.57
N GLY A 40 -14.43 6.63 4.18
CA GLY A 40 -15.37 6.34 3.14
C GLY A 40 -14.81 6.39 1.72
N VAL A 41 -13.53 6.08 1.56
CA VAL A 41 -12.89 5.90 0.24
C VAL A 41 -13.62 4.80 -0.54
N ASP A 42 -13.85 5.04 -1.83
CA ASP A 42 -14.64 4.12 -2.67
C ASP A 42 -13.86 2.89 -3.08
N LEU A 43 -12.61 3.07 -3.47
CA LEU A 43 -11.71 2.03 -4.00
C LEU A 43 -10.37 2.10 -3.31
N MET A 44 -9.79 0.95 -3.06
CA MET A 44 -8.40 0.83 -2.60
C MET A 44 -7.60 -0.08 -3.53
N SER A 45 -6.30 0.14 -3.57
CA SER A 45 -5.33 -0.79 -4.13
C SER A 45 -4.17 -0.99 -3.15
N CYS A 46 -3.43 -2.07 -3.32
CA CYS A 46 -2.21 -2.34 -2.57
C CYS A 46 -1.24 -3.14 -3.44
N SER A 47 0.04 -3.13 -3.07
CA SER A 47 1.04 -3.98 -3.71
C SER A 47 0.81 -5.47 -3.40
N PHE A 48 1.11 -6.33 -4.40
CA PHE A 48 1.12 -7.79 -4.30
C PHE A 48 2.29 -8.39 -5.10
N ASP A 49 3.33 -7.62 -5.27
CA ASP A 49 4.45 -7.80 -6.19
C ASP A 49 5.69 -8.46 -5.57
N SER A 50 5.69 -8.66 -4.27
CA SER A 50 6.78 -9.26 -3.49
C SER A 50 6.25 -10.19 -2.40
N PRO A 51 7.07 -11.13 -1.87
CA PRO A 51 6.65 -11.99 -0.76
C PRO A 51 6.13 -11.20 0.45
N ALA A 52 6.74 -10.06 0.77
CA ALA A 52 6.32 -9.22 1.88
C ALA A 52 4.95 -8.56 1.65
N SER A 53 4.70 -8.03 0.44
CA SER A 53 3.40 -7.44 0.09
C SER A 53 2.30 -8.51 0.00
N GLN A 54 2.62 -9.71 -0.51
CA GLN A 54 1.71 -10.84 -0.55
C GLN A 54 1.29 -11.29 0.85
N ALA A 55 2.23 -11.40 1.78
CA ALA A 55 1.96 -11.76 3.18
C ALA A 55 1.13 -10.68 3.92
N ARG A 56 1.18 -9.43 3.49
CA ARG A 56 0.45 -8.30 4.09
C ARG A 56 -1.02 -8.24 3.68
N LEU A 57 -1.36 -8.71 2.48
CA LEU A 57 -2.71 -8.58 1.92
C LEU A 57 -3.85 -9.05 2.84
N PRO A 58 -3.77 -10.22 3.52
CA PRO A 58 -4.84 -10.63 4.43
C PRO A 58 -5.09 -9.63 5.57
N ALA A 59 -4.04 -9.01 6.10
CA ALA A 59 -4.17 -7.98 7.15
C ALA A 59 -4.83 -6.69 6.63
N LEU A 60 -4.52 -6.26 5.40
CA LEU A 60 -5.18 -5.14 4.74
C LEU A 60 -6.68 -5.41 4.55
N VAL A 61 -7.03 -6.60 4.07
CA VAL A 61 -8.42 -7.03 3.87
C VAL A 61 -9.17 -7.09 5.21
N ALA A 62 -8.55 -7.62 6.25
CA ALA A 62 -9.13 -7.69 7.59
C ALA A 62 -9.36 -6.29 8.21
N ALA A 63 -8.48 -5.33 7.95
CA ALA A 63 -8.60 -3.95 8.40
C ALA A 63 -9.72 -3.17 7.67
N ALA A 64 -10.05 -3.55 6.43
CA ALA A 64 -11.06 -2.89 5.61
C ALA A 64 -12.02 -3.91 4.94
N PRO A 65 -12.77 -4.73 5.70
CA PRO A 65 -13.48 -5.91 5.19
C PRO A 65 -14.62 -5.58 4.21
N HIS A 66 -15.11 -4.35 4.24
CA HIS A 66 -16.20 -3.88 3.38
C HIS A 66 -15.71 -2.99 2.23
N SER A 67 -14.40 -2.90 2.00
CA SER A 67 -13.81 -2.10 0.93
C SER A 67 -13.51 -2.95 -0.31
N PHE A 68 -13.62 -2.34 -1.48
CA PHE A 68 -13.12 -2.92 -2.72
C PHE A 68 -11.61 -2.70 -2.79
N LEU A 69 -10.83 -3.78 -2.77
CA LEU A 69 -9.37 -3.75 -2.75
C LEU A 69 -8.80 -4.48 -3.96
N SER A 70 -8.03 -3.78 -4.79
CA SER A 70 -7.28 -4.34 -5.92
C SER A 70 -5.85 -4.66 -5.53
N ALA A 71 -5.36 -5.85 -5.87
CA ALA A 71 -3.98 -6.26 -5.61
C ALA A 71 -3.11 -6.05 -6.86
N ALA A 72 -2.08 -5.20 -6.75
CA ALA A 72 -1.15 -4.91 -7.84
C ALA A 72 -0.12 -6.05 -7.98
N THR A 73 -0.25 -6.83 -9.05
CA THR A 73 0.61 -7.98 -9.34
C THR A 73 2.01 -7.57 -9.81
N PRO A 74 3.01 -8.48 -9.78
CA PRO A 74 4.34 -8.20 -10.33
C PRO A 74 4.30 -7.70 -11.78
N HIS A 75 5.15 -6.74 -12.11
CA HIS A 75 5.26 -6.21 -13.48
C HIS A 75 5.85 -7.20 -14.49
N GLY A 76 6.60 -8.18 -14.04
CA GLY A 76 7.40 -9.10 -14.85
C GLY A 76 6.85 -10.52 -14.91
N MET A 77 5.56 -10.72 -15.10
CA MET A 77 5.01 -12.06 -15.31
C MET A 77 5.30 -12.56 -16.72
N ALA A 78 5.91 -13.75 -16.80
CA ALA A 78 6.47 -14.28 -18.04
C ALA A 78 5.43 -15.01 -18.92
N SER A 79 4.32 -15.49 -18.34
CA SER A 79 3.31 -16.26 -19.05
C SER A 79 1.90 -16.02 -18.52
N PRO A 80 0.86 -16.35 -19.31
CA PRO A 80 -0.53 -16.34 -18.84
C PRO A 80 -0.76 -17.23 -17.61
N GLU A 81 -0.17 -18.44 -17.57
CA GLU A 81 -0.33 -19.38 -16.46
C GLU A 81 0.26 -18.83 -15.17
N GLU A 82 1.39 -18.15 -15.24
CA GLU A 82 1.98 -17.46 -14.09
C GLU A 82 1.06 -16.35 -13.59
N ALA A 83 0.55 -15.52 -14.51
CA ALA A 83 -0.34 -14.42 -14.21
C ALA A 83 -1.65 -14.91 -13.55
N ILE A 84 -2.29 -15.95 -14.10
CA ILE A 84 -3.49 -16.58 -13.56
C ILE A 84 -3.22 -17.12 -12.15
N ARG A 85 -2.10 -17.83 -11.93
CA ARG A 85 -1.71 -18.35 -10.61
C ARG A 85 -1.50 -17.26 -9.58
N VAL A 86 -0.81 -16.17 -9.96
CA VAL A 86 -0.60 -15.00 -9.08
C VAL A 86 -1.94 -14.34 -8.75
N ALA A 87 -2.80 -14.16 -9.75
CA ALA A 87 -4.10 -13.52 -9.57
C ALA A 87 -5.01 -14.31 -8.65
N PHE A 88 -5.11 -15.64 -8.81
CA PHE A 88 -5.90 -16.48 -7.91
C PHE A 88 -5.40 -16.40 -6.47
N ARG A 89 -4.09 -16.43 -6.23
CA ARG A 89 -3.55 -16.23 -4.87
C ARG A 89 -3.98 -14.89 -4.26
N ALA A 90 -4.02 -13.81 -5.05
CA ALA A 90 -4.49 -12.53 -4.57
C ALA A 90 -5.99 -12.56 -4.22
N LEU A 91 -6.82 -13.17 -5.07
CA LEU A 91 -8.25 -13.31 -4.83
C LEU A 91 -8.55 -14.20 -3.61
N GLU A 92 -7.84 -15.33 -3.46
CA GLU A 92 -7.93 -16.23 -2.30
C GLU A 92 -7.52 -15.51 -0.99
N ALA A 93 -6.53 -14.60 -1.07
CA ALA A 93 -6.14 -13.76 0.05
C ALA A 93 -7.13 -12.62 0.35
N GLY A 94 -8.22 -12.50 -0.43
CA GLY A 94 -9.34 -11.60 -0.20
C GLY A 94 -9.39 -10.34 -1.07
N ALA A 95 -8.50 -10.18 -2.06
CA ALA A 95 -8.61 -9.10 -3.03
C ALA A 95 -9.93 -9.19 -3.82
N SER A 96 -10.44 -8.04 -4.28
CA SER A 96 -11.65 -7.95 -5.11
C SER A 96 -11.33 -8.01 -6.60
N SER A 97 -10.12 -7.61 -6.98
CA SER A 97 -9.60 -7.63 -8.34
C SER A 97 -8.08 -7.60 -8.32
N VAL A 98 -7.46 -7.75 -9.48
CA VAL A 98 -6.02 -7.59 -9.64
C VAL A 98 -5.71 -6.46 -10.61
N TYR A 99 -4.66 -5.72 -10.34
CA TYR A 99 -4.04 -4.79 -11.27
C TYR A 99 -2.89 -5.50 -11.99
N CYS A 100 -2.88 -5.40 -13.32
CA CYS A 100 -1.88 -6.05 -14.16
C CYS A 100 -1.48 -5.15 -15.33
N SER A 101 -0.20 -4.75 -15.38
CA SER A 101 0.36 -3.96 -16.48
C SER A 101 0.89 -4.83 -17.64
N ALA A 102 0.58 -6.11 -17.68
CA ALA A 102 1.00 -7.02 -18.75
C ALA A 102 0.31 -6.71 -20.09
N SER A 103 0.68 -7.48 -21.14
CA SER A 103 0.07 -7.35 -22.46
C SER A 103 -1.42 -7.71 -22.44
N PRO A 104 -2.22 -7.21 -23.42
CA PRO A 104 -3.62 -7.62 -23.58
C PRO A 104 -3.80 -9.13 -23.68
N PHE A 105 -2.86 -9.84 -24.27
CA PHE A 105 -2.87 -11.30 -24.34
C PHE A 105 -2.89 -11.99 -22.97
N ILE A 106 -2.08 -11.52 -22.02
CA ILE A 106 -2.07 -12.04 -20.63
C ILE A 106 -3.35 -11.63 -19.91
N ILE A 107 -3.80 -10.38 -20.08
CA ILE A 107 -5.06 -9.89 -19.49
C ILE A 107 -6.26 -10.70 -19.97
N GLU A 108 -6.33 -11.00 -21.27
CA GLU A 108 -7.38 -11.84 -21.85
C GLU A 108 -7.42 -13.25 -21.24
N ALA A 109 -6.26 -13.87 -21.06
CA ALA A 109 -6.18 -15.17 -20.44
C ALA A 109 -6.71 -15.17 -19.01
N MET A 110 -6.37 -14.15 -18.20
CA MET A 110 -6.91 -13.98 -16.84
C MET A 110 -8.43 -13.72 -16.86
N ALA A 111 -8.90 -12.85 -17.76
CA ALA A 111 -10.32 -12.50 -17.85
C ALA A 111 -11.19 -13.69 -18.26
N ARG A 112 -10.68 -14.59 -19.10
CA ARG A 112 -11.36 -15.86 -19.49
C ARG A 112 -11.55 -16.81 -18.32
N GLU A 113 -10.67 -16.76 -17.31
CA GLU A 113 -10.82 -17.50 -16.04
C GLU A 113 -11.72 -16.77 -15.02
N GLY A 114 -12.40 -15.69 -15.42
CA GLY A 114 -13.27 -14.91 -14.55
C GLY A 114 -12.55 -14.01 -13.55
N ILE A 115 -11.25 -13.78 -13.72
CA ILE A 115 -10.46 -12.91 -12.87
C ILE A 115 -10.74 -11.44 -13.25
N PRO A 116 -11.20 -10.59 -12.31
CA PRO A 116 -11.38 -9.17 -12.57
C PRO A 116 -10.03 -8.46 -12.70
N VAL A 117 -9.70 -7.96 -13.89
CA VAL A 117 -8.39 -7.34 -14.17
C VAL A 117 -8.52 -5.86 -14.43
N VAL A 118 -7.66 -5.05 -13.80
CA VAL A 118 -7.38 -3.65 -14.11
C VAL A 118 -6.13 -3.58 -14.98
N GLY A 119 -6.26 -3.02 -16.20
CA GLY A 119 -5.12 -2.78 -17.09
C GLY A 119 -4.38 -1.47 -16.79
N HIS A 120 -3.36 -1.13 -17.60
CA HIS A 120 -2.60 0.10 -17.44
C HIS A 120 -2.34 0.79 -18.79
N LEU A 121 -2.55 2.11 -18.84
CA LEU A 121 -2.36 2.99 -19.98
C LEU A 121 -1.61 4.26 -19.59
N GLY A 122 -1.00 4.91 -20.54
CA GLY A 122 -0.25 6.15 -20.34
C GLY A 122 1.19 5.87 -19.96
N LEU A 123 1.68 6.44 -18.86
CA LEU A 123 3.03 6.22 -18.34
C LEU A 123 3.08 4.88 -17.59
N VAL A 124 3.33 3.81 -18.33
CA VAL A 124 3.47 2.46 -17.75
C VAL A 124 4.88 2.28 -17.20
N PRO A 125 5.10 2.05 -15.88
CA PRO A 125 6.43 2.04 -15.25
C PRO A 125 7.43 1.13 -15.95
N ARG A 126 7.04 -0.08 -16.33
CA ARG A 126 7.92 -1.02 -17.03
C ARG A 126 8.33 -0.59 -18.45
N HIS A 127 7.64 0.39 -19.05
CA HIS A 127 7.94 0.92 -20.36
C HIS A 127 8.77 2.20 -20.31
N VAL A 128 9.11 2.71 -19.15
CA VAL A 128 9.83 3.98 -18.97
C VAL A 128 11.17 4.03 -19.69
N THR A 129 11.87 2.90 -19.79
CA THR A 129 13.11 2.79 -20.58
C THR A 129 12.91 3.17 -22.05
N TRP A 130 11.72 2.92 -22.60
CA TRP A 130 11.37 3.25 -23.99
C TRP A 130 10.74 4.64 -24.13
N THR A 131 9.94 5.06 -23.16
CA THR A 131 9.13 6.28 -23.25
C THR A 131 9.73 7.48 -22.54
N GLY A 132 10.63 7.25 -21.55
CA GLY A 132 11.06 8.25 -20.57
C GLY A 132 9.96 8.55 -19.54
N TYR A 133 10.34 9.24 -18.46
CA TYR A 133 9.40 9.73 -17.42
C TYR A 133 8.71 11.01 -17.90
N ARG A 134 7.68 10.88 -18.72
CA ARG A 134 6.94 12.01 -19.28
C ARG A 134 5.46 11.70 -19.48
N ALA A 135 4.67 12.74 -19.67
CA ALA A 135 3.28 12.57 -20.09
C ALA A 135 3.19 11.89 -21.46
N ILE A 136 2.31 10.91 -21.59
CA ILE A 136 2.03 10.15 -22.82
C ILE A 136 0.72 10.65 -23.43
N GLY A 137 0.65 10.75 -24.75
CA GLY A 137 -0.55 11.24 -25.46
C GLY A 137 -0.47 12.73 -25.81
N ARG A 138 0.74 13.31 -25.89
CA ARG A 138 0.94 14.72 -26.25
C ARG A 138 0.98 14.95 -27.75
N THR A 139 1.15 13.91 -28.56
CA THR A 139 1.09 13.99 -30.04
C THR A 139 -0.13 13.24 -30.55
N VAL A 140 -0.50 13.50 -31.81
CA VAL A 140 -1.62 12.81 -32.46
C VAL A 140 -1.37 11.30 -32.52
N GLU A 141 -0.16 10.90 -32.84
CA GLU A 141 0.26 9.51 -32.97
C GLU A 141 0.13 8.78 -31.62
N GLU A 142 0.59 9.41 -30.52
CA GLU A 142 0.46 8.87 -29.16
C GLU A 142 -1.01 8.78 -28.74
N ALA A 143 -1.82 9.78 -29.06
CA ALA A 143 -3.26 9.77 -28.77
C ALA A 143 -3.98 8.61 -29.47
N LEU A 144 -3.66 8.39 -30.77
CA LEU A 144 -4.18 7.26 -31.53
C LEU A 144 -3.70 5.91 -30.98
N GLN A 145 -2.45 5.83 -30.52
CA GLN A 145 -1.94 4.62 -29.86
C GLN A 145 -2.66 4.35 -28.55
N LEU A 146 -2.86 5.37 -27.70
CA LEU A 146 -3.60 5.22 -26.44
C LEU A 146 -5.02 4.73 -26.68
N HIS A 147 -5.71 5.31 -27.69
CA HIS A 147 -7.06 4.87 -28.03
C HIS A 147 -7.08 3.40 -28.50
N ARG A 148 -6.14 2.98 -29.36
CA ARG A 148 -6.04 1.57 -29.78
C ARG A 148 -5.79 0.64 -28.58
N ARG A 149 -4.82 0.97 -27.74
CA ARG A 149 -4.52 0.18 -26.52
C ARG A 149 -5.68 0.12 -25.53
N LEU A 150 -6.45 1.21 -25.41
CA LEU A 150 -7.68 1.22 -24.63
C LEU A 150 -8.68 0.18 -25.16
N LYS A 151 -8.87 0.12 -26.48
CA LYS A 151 -9.75 -0.88 -27.11
C LYS A 151 -9.21 -2.30 -27.01
N GLU A 152 -7.90 -2.49 -27.08
CA GLU A 152 -7.26 -3.79 -26.86
C GLU A 152 -7.52 -4.29 -25.44
N LEU A 153 -7.42 -3.45 -24.39
CA LEU A 153 -7.73 -3.82 -23.01
C LEU A 153 -9.22 -4.12 -22.82
N GLU A 154 -10.10 -3.31 -23.42
CA GLU A 154 -11.54 -3.53 -23.38
C GLU A 154 -11.91 -4.88 -24.02
N ASN A 155 -11.34 -5.20 -25.18
CA ASN A 155 -11.56 -6.47 -25.90
C ASN A 155 -10.95 -7.66 -25.15
N ALA A 156 -9.83 -7.45 -24.45
CA ALA A 156 -9.21 -8.46 -23.59
C ALA A 156 -10.02 -8.77 -22.31
N GLY A 157 -11.14 -8.07 -22.07
CA GLY A 157 -12.00 -8.33 -20.94
C GLY A 157 -11.57 -7.67 -19.62
N ALA A 158 -10.66 -6.69 -19.66
CA ALA A 158 -10.42 -5.85 -18.49
C ALA A 158 -11.74 -5.16 -18.07
N TRP A 159 -11.96 -4.94 -16.77
CA TRP A 159 -13.12 -4.16 -16.30
C TRP A 159 -12.79 -2.68 -16.10
N ALA A 160 -11.50 -2.37 -15.90
CA ALA A 160 -10.97 -1.04 -15.65
C ALA A 160 -9.55 -0.90 -16.23
N ALA A 161 -9.10 0.34 -16.35
CA ALA A 161 -7.70 0.63 -16.65
C ALA A 161 -7.24 1.88 -15.88
N GLU A 162 -6.04 1.81 -15.32
CA GLU A 162 -5.32 2.97 -14.83
C GLU A 162 -4.86 3.81 -16.03
N LEU A 163 -5.05 5.12 -15.95
CA LEU A 163 -4.62 6.08 -16.94
C LEU A 163 -3.65 7.05 -16.28
N GLU A 164 -2.35 6.79 -16.46
CA GLU A 164 -1.29 7.51 -15.77
C GLU A 164 -0.67 8.59 -16.66
N VAL A 165 -0.66 9.84 -16.14
CA VAL A 165 0.03 11.02 -16.71
C VAL A 165 -0.28 11.23 -18.19
N VAL A 166 -1.58 11.25 -18.51
CA VAL A 166 -2.11 11.57 -19.86
C VAL A 166 -2.71 12.98 -19.83
N PRO A 167 -2.59 13.78 -20.93
CA PRO A 167 -3.24 15.09 -20.98
C PRO A 167 -4.73 15.02 -20.66
N HIS A 168 -5.21 15.87 -19.76
CA HIS A 168 -6.55 15.76 -19.17
C HIS A 168 -7.71 15.86 -20.20
N GLN A 169 -7.51 16.62 -21.28
CA GLN A 169 -8.48 16.71 -22.38
C GLN A 169 -8.62 15.37 -23.11
N LEU A 170 -7.50 14.72 -23.41
CA LEU A 170 -7.47 13.39 -24.01
C LEU A 170 -8.03 12.33 -23.06
N ALA A 171 -7.68 12.38 -21.80
CA ALA A 171 -8.18 11.45 -20.78
C ALA A 171 -9.71 11.50 -20.67
N ARG A 172 -10.30 12.71 -20.66
CA ARG A 172 -11.76 12.91 -20.69
C ARG A 172 -12.40 12.30 -21.94
N PHE A 173 -11.80 12.54 -23.11
CA PHE A 173 -12.29 11.96 -24.36
C PHE A 173 -12.23 10.44 -24.30
N LEU A 174 -11.09 9.85 -23.91
CA LEU A 174 -10.92 8.40 -23.81
C LEU A 174 -11.93 7.77 -22.86
N SER A 175 -12.22 8.43 -21.71
CA SER A 175 -13.21 7.93 -20.75
C SER A 175 -14.62 7.84 -21.36
N SER A 176 -14.98 8.75 -22.25
CA SER A 176 -16.28 8.70 -22.98
C SER A 176 -16.32 7.63 -24.08
N GLN A 177 -15.19 7.08 -24.50
CA GLN A 177 -15.10 6.13 -25.61
C GLN A 177 -15.02 4.66 -25.18
N THR A 178 -15.13 4.37 -23.89
CA THR A 178 -14.98 3.01 -23.36
C THR A 178 -16.00 2.68 -22.28
N LYS A 179 -16.27 1.38 -22.11
CA LYS A 179 -17.02 0.86 -20.96
C LYS A 179 -16.14 0.62 -19.72
N LEU A 180 -14.82 0.61 -19.89
CA LEU A 180 -13.89 0.46 -18.78
C LEU A 180 -14.04 1.61 -17.79
N ILE A 181 -13.93 1.33 -16.51
CA ILE A 181 -13.71 2.36 -15.50
C ILE A 181 -12.27 2.88 -15.69
N LEU A 182 -12.10 4.16 -16.05
CA LEU A 182 -10.79 4.77 -16.16
C LEU A 182 -10.38 5.40 -14.83
N MET A 183 -9.22 4.97 -14.32
CA MET A 183 -8.65 5.40 -13.05
C MET A 183 -7.55 6.44 -13.31
N SER A 184 -7.83 7.71 -13.02
CA SER A 184 -6.91 8.82 -13.28
C SER A 184 -5.81 8.90 -12.23
N LEU A 185 -4.57 8.61 -12.62
CA LEU A 185 -3.37 8.97 -11.88
C LEU A 185 -2.63 10.09 -12.63
N GLY A 186 -2.86 11.33 -12.22
CA GLY A 186 -2.27 12.49 -12.89
C GLY A 186 -2.84 12.85 -14.27
N SER A 187 -4.00 12.29 -14.64
CA SER A 187 -4.66 12.51 -15.94
C SER A 187 -5.88 13.43 -15.87
N GLY A 188 -6.06 14.14 -14.75
CA GLY A 188 -7.13 15.13 -14.54
C GLY A 188 -8.46 14.52 -14.14
N SER A 189 -9.48 15.38 -13.98
CA SER A 189 -10.79 15.04 -13.40
C SER A 189 -11.79 14.44 -14.39
N GLY A 190 -11.40 14.15 -15.62
CA GLY A 190 -12.29 13.68 -16.68
C GLY A 190 -12.48 12.16 -16.72
N CYS A 191 -11.88 11.41 -15.81
CA CYS A 191 -12.02 9.97 -15.68
C CYS A 191 -13.03 9.59 -14.58
N ASP A 192 -13.28 8.28 -14.43
CA ASP A 192 -14.28 7.75 -13.51
C ASP A 192 -13.79 7.72 -12.06
N THR A 193 -12.46 7.66 -11.83
CA THR A 193 -11.88 7.78 -10.48
C THR A 193 -10.75 8.80 -10.43
N GLN A 194 -10.48 9.33 -9.22
CA GLN A 194 -9.23 10.04 -8.89
C GLN A 194 -8.39 9.15 -8.00
N PHE A 195 -7.20 8.81 -8.48
CA PHE A 195 -6.29 7.88 -7.86
C PHE A 195 -5.04 8.61 -7.36
N LEU A 196 -4.68 8.38 -6.10
CA LEU A 196 -3.43 8.82 -5.46
C LEU A 196 -2.90 7.73 -4.54
N PHE A 197 -1.62 7.81 -4.22
CA PHE A 197 -1.01 7.00 -3.17
C PHE A 197 -1.30 7.62 -1.80
N SER A 198 -1.33 6.81 -0.76
CA SER A 198 -1.49 7.29 0.62
C SER A 198 -0.41 8.30 1.00
N ASP A 199 0.84 8.09 0.57
CA ASP A 199 1.95 9.02 0.80
C ASP A 199 1.67 10.41 0.23
N ASP A 200 1.05 10.48 -0.97
CA ASP A 200 0.67 11.74 -1.59
C ASP A 200 -0.28 12.54 -0.71
N ILE A 201 -1.28 11.84 -0.14
CA ILE A 201 -2.37 12.41 0.63
C ILE A 201 -1.90 12.78 2.04
N LEU A 202 -1.12 11.90 2.66
CA LEU A 202 -0.60 12.06 4.02
C LEU A 202 0.62 12.98 4.08
N GLY A 203 1.28 13.24 2.95
CA GLY A 203 2.50 14.04 2.90
C GLY A 203 3.67 13.32 3.56
N ASP A 204 3.81 12.02 3.27
CA ASP A 204 4.88 11.17 3.82
C ASP A 204 6.08 11.09 2.86
N TYR A 205 6.44 12.24 2.27
CA TYR A 205 7.61 12.41 1.43
C TYR A 205 8.65 13.29 2.11
N GLU A 206 9.91 12.89 2.04
CA GLU A 206 11.05 13.75 2.35
C GLU A 206 11.43 14.64 1.16
N GLU A 207 11.09 14.21 -0.05
CA GLU A 207 11.37 14.87 -1.31
C GLU A 207 10.16 15.68 -1.83
N ARG A 208 10.31 16.21 -3.04
CA ARG A 208 9.26 17.01 -3.68
C ARG A 208 8.06 16.15 -4.05
N LEU A 209 6.88 16.56 -3.59
CA LEU A 209 5.59 15.98 -3.97
C LEU A 209 5.42 15.95 -5.51
N PRO A 210 4.96 14.83 -6.10
CA PRO A 210 4.65 14.76 -7.52
C PRO A 210 3.66 15.85 -7.95
N ARG A 211 3.80 16.37 -9.19
CA ARG A 211 2.96 17.47 -9.70
C ARG A 211 1.45 17.21 -9.59
N HIS A 212 1.03 15.96 -9.73
CA HIS A 212 -0.37 15.57 -9.71
C HIS A 212 -0.92 15.26 -8.32
N ALA A 213 -0.02 15.21 -7.31
CA ALA A 213 -0.37 14.90 -5.95
C ALA A 213 -0.74 16.14 -5.15
N LYS A 214 -1.50 15.95 -4.09
CA LYS A 214 -1.83 16.98 -3.10
C LYS A 214 -1.78 16.38 -1.70
N ALA A 215 -0.88 16.93 -0.88
CA ALA A 215 -0.80 16.58 0.53
C ALA A 215 -1.85 17.35 1.34
N TYR A 216 -2.53 16.64 2.22
CA TYR A 216 -3.51 17.18 3.17
C TYR A 216 -2.95 17.17 4.58
N ARG A 217 -1.82 16.51 4.82
CA ARG A 217 -1.09 16.39 6.09
C ARG A 217 0.42 16.46 5.80
N ASN A 218 1.23 16.38 6.85
CA ASN A 218 2.69 16.33 6.77
C ASN A 218 3.22 15.24 7.71
N PHE A 219 2.99 13.98 7.34
CA PHE A 219 3.41 12.84 8.15
C PHE A 219 4.92 12.68 8.21
N ALA A 220 5.65 13.10 7.17
CA ALA A 220 7.10 13.14 7.21
C ALA A 220 7.63 13.98 8.39
N ALA A 221 7.02 15.14 8.69
CA ALA A 221 7.38 15.94 9.86
C ALA A 221 7.03 15.25 11.18
N GLU A 222 5.86 14.58 11.27
CA GLU A 222 5.45 13.85 12.46
C GLU A 222 6.35 12.65 12.74
N HIS A 223 6.76 11.92 11.70
CA HIS A 223 7.71 10.82 11.84
C HIS A 223 9.08 11.29 12.32
N ARG A 224 9.59 12.42 11.82
CA ARG A 224 10.82 13.03 12.34
C ARG A 224 10.70 13.44 13.81
N ARG A 225 9.61 14.13 14.17
CA ARG A 225 9.35 14.52 15.57
C ARG A 225 9.31 13.31 16.50
N LEU A 226 8.59 12.24 16.11
CA LEU A 226 8.56 11.00 16.90
C LEU A 226 9.93 10.34 17.01
N GLN A 227 10.77 10.42 15.98
CA GLN A 227 12.13 9.89 16.03
C GLN A 227 13.03 10.70 17.00
N GLU A 228 12.91 12.02 16.99
CA GLU A 228 13.60 12.91 17.93
C GLU A 228 13.20 12.61 19.37
N GLU A 229 11.90 12.42 19.64
CA GLU A 229 11.40 12.02 20.97
C GLU A 229 11.93 10.64 21.41
N ARG A 230 12.01 9.66 20.50
CA ARG A 230 12.63 8.35 20.82
C ARG A 230 14.08 8.52 21.23
N VAL A 231 14.85 9.32 20.51
CA VAL A 231 16.27 9.58 20.81
C VAL A 231 16.37 10.30 22.15
N ALA A 232 15.53 11.28 22.44
CA ALA A 232 15.51 12.02 23.71
C ALA A 232 15.23 11.06 24.88
N ALA A 233 14.18 10.26 24.80
CA ALA A 233 13.83 9.29 25.83
C ALA A 233 14.95 8.27 26.11
N PHE A 234 15.62 7.78 25.09
CA PHE A 234 16.75 6.88 25.29
C PHE A 234 17.96 7.58 25.93
N ARG A 235 18.23 8.85 25.60
CA ARG A 235 19.28 9.66 26.27
C ARG A 235 18.98 9.89 27.73
N GLU A 236 17.73 10.21 28.07
CA GLU A 236 17.27 10.37 29.45
C GLU A 236 17.45 9.07 30.25
N TYR A 237 17.03 7.96 29.70
CA TYR A 237 17.24 6.64 30.32
C TYR A 237 18.72 6.34 30.56
N ILE A 238 19.60 6.58 29.57
CA ILE A 238 21.05 6.38 29.72
C ILE A 238 21.61 7.28 30.84
N ALA A 239 21.18 8.53 30.91
CA ALA A 239 21.60 9.44 31.97
C ALA A 239 21.16 8.96 33.35
N ASP A 240 19.90 8.52 33.49
CA ASP A 240 19.37 7.99 34.76
C ASP A 240 20.11 6.75 35.23
N VAL A 241 20.44 5.84 34.32
CA VAL A 241 21.25 4.65 34.62
C VAL A 241 22.67 5.05 35.06
N SER A 242 23.33 5.96 34.33
CA SER A 242 24.71 6.39 34.62
C SER A 242 24.84 7.17 35.92
N GLU A 243 23.81 7.93 36.29
CA GLU A 243 23.76 8.73 37.49
C GLU A 243 23.08 8.02 38.69
N GLY A 244 22.65 6.74 38.48
CA GLY A 244 22.04 5.93 39.52
C GLY A 244 20.62 6.36 39.92
N ARG A 245 19.93 7.16 39.08
CA ARG A 245 18.53 7.52 39.28
C ARG A 245 17.57 6.39 38.89
N PHE A 246 17.98 5.53 37.98
CA PHE A 246 17.24 4.31 37.63
C PHE A 246 18.08 3.07 37.99
N PRO A 247 17.51 2.02 38.63
CA PRO A 247 16.13 1.90 39.06
C PRO A 247 15.82 2.69 40.33
N GLU A 248 14.63 3.29 40.40
CA GLU A 248 14.08 3.86 41.66
C GLU A 248 13.63 2.76 42.60
N ARG A 249 13.40 3.10 43.90
CA ARG A 249 12.98 2.14 44.91
C ARG A 249 11.72 1.33 44.52
N SER A 250 10.80 1.94 43.82
CA SER A 250 9.57 1.32 43.31
C SER A 250 9.80 0.20 42.30
N HIS A 251 10.96 0.19 41.66
CA HIS A 251 11.36 -0.80 40.67
C HIS A 251 12.14 -1.97 41.24
N LEU A 252 12.45 -1.92 42.58
CA LEU A 252 13.27 -2.94 43.23
C LEU A 252 12.39 -4.05 43.82
N VAL A 253 12.90 -5.27 43.73
CA VAL A 253 12.31 -6.41 44.44
C VAL A 253 13.14 -6.67 45.70
N GLU A 254 12.52 -6.57 46.84
CA GLU A 254 13.19 -6.79 48.12
C GLU A 254 13.09 -8.28 48.54
N MET A 255 14.17 -8.79 49.11
CA MET A 255 14.18 -10.10 49.75
C MET A 255 14.13 -9.90 51.26
N ASP A 256 13.43 -10.78 51.95
CA ASP A 256 13.44 -10.82 53.42
C ASP A 256 14.90 -10.92 53.94
N LEU A 257 15.27 -10.07 54.91
CA LEU A 257 16.62 -9.93 55.38
C LEU A 257 17.19 -11.22 55.99
N VAL A 258 16.38 -11.99 56.72
CA VAL A 258 16.84 -13.27 57.32
C VAL A 258 17.14 -14.30 56.23
N ARG A 259 16.33 -14.34 55.19
CA ARG A 259 16.54 -15.23 54.05
C ARG A 259 17.77 -14.79 53.23
N LEU A 260 17.98 -13.50 53.10
CA LEU A 260 19.13 -12.94 52.39
C LEU A 260 20.44 -13.31 53.15
N GLU A 261 20.51 -13.06 54.48
CA GLU A 261 21.65 -13.40 55.31
C GLU A 261 21.99 -14.89 55.22
N LYS A 262 20.99 -15.77 55.33
CA LYS A 262 21.16 -17.20 55.17
C LYS A 262 21.68 -17.58 53.78
N ALA A 263 21.16 -16.99 52.73
CA ALA A 263 21.61 -17.24 51.35
C ALA A 263 23.06 -16.78 51.15
N VAL A 264 23.41 -15.58 51.64
CA VAL A 264 24.76 -15.01 51.54
C VAL A 264 25.77 -15.87 52.32
N SER A 265 25.44 -16.36 53.53
CA SER A 265 26.30 -17.23 54.31
C SER A 265 26.62 -18.56 53.61
N ILE A 266 25.70 -19.10 52.84
CA ILE A 266 25.88 -20.33 52.06
C ILE A 266 26.72 -20.07 50.77
N LEU A 267 26.49 -18.91 50.16
CA LEU A 267 27.17 -18.54 48.89
C LEU A 267 28.58 -17.99 49.04
N GLN A 268 28.96 -17.53 50.26
CA GLN A 268 30.35 -17.10 50.52
C GLN A 268 31.26 -18.33 50.58
N PRO A 269 32.29 -18.38 49.71
CA PRO A 269 33.28 -19.49 49.77
C PRO A 269 34.00 -19.45 51.12
N ASP A 270 34.14 -20.63 51.76
CA ASP A 270 34.90 -20.81 53.00
C ASP A 270 36.30 -20.19 52.88
N PRO A 271 36.66 -19.22 53.73
CA PRO A 271 38.00 -18.61 53.69
C PRO A 271 39.13 -19.64 53.80
N ALA A 272 38.88 -20.81 54.41
CA ALA A 272 39.85 -21.90 54.56
C ALA A 272 40.13 -22.64 53.23
N ALA A 273 39.26 -22.57 52.25
CA ALA A 273 39.46 -23.23 50.95
C ALA A 273 40.46 -22.50 50.04
N ARG A 274 40.95 -21.30 50.38
CA ARG A 274 41.92 -20.52 49.61
C ARG A 274 43.39 -20.77 50.07
N GLN A 275 43.65 -21.67 51.03
CA GLN A 275 45.01 -21.93 51.58
C GLN A 275 45.54 -23.35 51.31
N GLN A 276 45.17 -23.99 50.22
CA GLN A 276 45.91 -25.16 49.74
C GLN A 276 46.87 -24.73 48.63
N PRO A 277 48.21 -24.64 48.89
CA PRO A 277 49.17 -24.50 47.83
C PRO A 277 49.31 -25.85 47.11
N GLY A 278 49.13 -25.83 45.79
CA GLY A 278 49.51 -26.90 44.89
C GLY A 278 50.95 -26.82 44.52
#